data_410bf16cb0980e77139ccc2ac6be2204
#
_entry.id   410bf16cb0980e77139ccc2ac6be2204
#
_cell.length_a   1.000
_cell.length_b   1.000
_cell.length_c   1.000
_cell.angle_alpha   90.00
_cell.angle_beta   90.00
_cell.angle_gamma   90.00
#
_symmetry.space_group_name_H-M   'P 1'
#
loop_
_entity.id
_entity.type
_entity.pdbx_description
1 polymer ?
#
loop_
_entity_poly.entity_id
_entity_poly.type
_entity_poly.pdbx_seq_one_letter_code
_entity_poly.pdbx_strand_id
1 'polypeptide(L)'
;MLTIRELQGKNEMLNHISVLHAIYPSLTIEEYDRELDQMLPHNYSQVAVFDGEKCLGLSGFWIGTKLWCGKYLELDNIVVLEKYRSKGIGKLLFDFLHKKALENDCTMLSLDSYTHNFKAHKFFYNQGFSP
;
A
#
# COMPACT_ATOMS: atom_id res chain seq x y z
N MET A 1 -10.40 -17.69 5.42
CA MET A 1 -11.20 -16.45 5.21
C MET A 1 -10.27 -15.25 5.16
N LEU A 2 -10.41 -14.42 4.14
CA LEU A 2 -9.59 -13.23 4.00
C LEU A 2 -10.10 -12.10 4.90
N THR A 3 -9.18 -11.45 5.59
CA THR A 3 -9.46 -10.24 6.36
C THR A 3 -8.54 -9.12 5.88
N ILE A 4 -9.02 -7.88 6.02
CA ILE A 4 -8.22 -6.71 5.66
C ILE A 4 -8.28 -5.72 6.83
N ARG A 5 -7.11 -5.17 7.20
CA ARG A 5 -7.03 -4.20 8.28
C ARG A 5 -5.75 -3.38 8.21
N GLU A 6 -5.77 -2.22 8.85
CA GLU A 6 -4.56 -1.42 9.01
C GLU A 6 -3.62 -2.08 10.01
N LEU A 7 -2.32 -1.98 9.74
CA LEU A 7 -1.29 -2.42 10.67
C LEU A 7 -1.11 -1.39 11.78
N GLN A 8 -0.93 -1.87 13.00
CA GLN A 8 -0.91 -1.02 14.19
C GLN A 8 0.52 -0.73 14.64
N GLY A 9 1.09 0.34 14.08
CA GLY A 9 2.39 0.84 14.51
C GLY A 9 3.58 0.17 13.85
N LYS A 10 4.76 0.66 14.20
CA LYS A 10 6.02 0.26 13.58
C LYS A 10 6.32 -1.23 13.76
N ASN A 11 6.12 -1.76 14.96
CA ASN A 11 6.48 -3.16 15.24
C ASN A 11 5.69 -4.13 14.37
N GLU A 12 4.41 -3.87 14.16
CA GLU A 12 3.60 -4.70 13.28
C GLU A 12 4.07 -4.59 11.82
N MET A 13 4.43 -3.39 11.39
CA MET A 13 4.99 -3.19 10.05
C MET A 13 6.29 -3.95 9.86
N LEU A 14 7.19 -3.89 10.84
CA LEU A 14 8.47 -4.62 10.80
C LEU A 14 8.25 -6.14 10.71
N ASN A 15 7.23 -6.65 11.39
CA ASN A 15 6.92 -8.08 11.40
C ASN A 15 6.57 -8.62 10.01
N HIS A 16 6.15 -7.77 9.09
CA HIS A 16 5.76 -8.17 7.74
C HIS A 16 6.76 -7.74 6.67
N ILE A 17 8.02 -7.48 7.04
CA ILE A 17 9.07 -7.09 6.09
C ILE A 17 9.22 -8.11 4.95
N SER A 18 8.97 -9.39 5.22
CA SER A 18 9.11 -10.45 4.22
C SER A 18 8.20 -10.22 3.00
N VAL A 19 7.03 -9.61 3.21
CA VAL A 19 6.13 -9.28 2.11
C VAL A 19 6.75 -8.18 1.24
N LEU A 20 7.39 -7.18 1.85
CA LEU A 20 8.06 -6.11 1.13
C LEU A 20 9.29 -6.61 0.35
N HIS A 21 9.89 -7.72 0.74
CA HIS A 21 11.02 -8.29 0.01
C HIS A 21 10.66 -8.66 -1.44
N ALA A 22 9.35 -8.84 -1.74
CA ALA A 22 8.91 -9.07 -3.12
C ALA A 22 9.20 -7.89 -4.04
N ILE A 23 9.26 -6.66 -3.50
CA ILE A 23 9.56 -5.44 -4.28
C ILE A 23 10.88 -4.79 -3.84
N TYR A 24 11.35 -5.05 -2.64
CA TYR A 24 12.62 -4.53 -2.10
C TYR A 24 13.44 -5.68 -1.52
N PRO A 25 14.00 -6.55 -2.37
CA PRO A 25 14.65 -7.79 -1.88
C PRO A 25 15.88 -7.54 -1.01
N SER A 26 16.51 -6.38 -1.11
CA SER A 26 17.70 -6.05 -0.32
C SER A 26 17.41 -5.24 0.94
N LEU A 27 16.13 -4.96 1.22
CA LEU A 27 15.76 -4.16 2.38
C LEU A 27 16.07 -4.92 3.67
N THR A 28 16.93 -4.36 4.52
CA THR A 28 17.23 -4.95 5.84
C THR A 28 16.22 -4.45 6.88
N ILE A 29 16.10 -5.22 7.97
CA ILE A 29 15.21 -4.81 9.08
C ILE A 29 15.70 -3.49 9.70
N GLU A 30 17.01 -3.28 9.78
CA GLU A 30 17.59 -2.06 10.33
C GLU A 30 17.30 -0.84 9.46
N GLU A 31 17.40 -0.99 8.13
CA GLU A 31 17.05 0.07 7.18
C GLU A 31 15.56 0.40 7.26
N TYR A 32 14.71 -0.63 7.29
CA TYR A 32 13.26 -0.46 7.35
C TYR A 32 12.87 0.26 8.65
N ASP A 33 13.44 -0.15 9.76
CA ASP A 33 13.21 0.49 11.06
C ASP A 33 13.55 1.99 11.00
N ARG A 34 14.71 2.35 10.46
CA ARG A 34 15.12 3.76 10.33
C ARG A 34 14.18 4.54 9.42
N GLU A 35 13.82 3.95 8.27
CA GLU A 35 12.92 4.62 7.33
C GLU A 35 11.54 4.86 7.95
N LEU A 36 11.00 3.87 8.67
CA LEU A 36 9.70 4.03 9.33
C LEU A 36 9.73 5.14 10.37
N ASP A 37 10.84 5.33 11.07
CA ASP A 37 10.98 6.45 12.02
C ASP A 37 10.84 7.80 11.33
N GLN A 38 11.26 7.92 10.07
CA GLN A 38 11.10 9.13 9.27
C GLN A 38 9.69 9.25 8.66
N MET A 39 9.08 8.12 8.32
CA MET A 39 7.82 8.09 7.58
C MET A 39 6.59 8.25 8.46
N LEU A 40 6.56 7.57 9.60
CA LEU A 40 5.37 7.54 10.45
C LEU A 40 4.90 8.91 10.95
N PRO A 41 5.80 9.85 11.30
CA PRO A 41 5.35 11.19 11.71
C PRO A 41 4.67 12.00 10.60
N HIS A 42 4.77 11.58 9.35
CA HIS A 42 4.25 12.29 8.18
C HIS A 42 3.03 11.62 7.56
N ASN A 43 2.23 10.94 8.39
CA ASN A 43 0.97 10.32 7.98
C ASN A 43 1.14 9.12 7.04
N TYR A 44 2.22 8.38 7.19
CA TYR A 44 2.38 7.09 6.54
C TYR A 44 1.66 6.02 7.34
N SER A 45 0.92 5.16 6.64
CA SER A 45 0.22 4.02 7.23
C SER A 45 0.29 2.83 6.29
N GLN A 46 -0.07 1.66 6.79
CA GLN A 46 -0.14 0.44 5.97
C GLN A 46 -1.43 -0.29 6.24
N VAL A 47 -1.95 -0.92 5.19
CA VAL A 47 -3.07 -1.85 5.25
C VAL A 47 -2.62 -3.19 4.68
N ALA A 48 -3.11 -4.28 5.24
CA ALA A 48 -2.71 -5.61 4.81
C ALA A 48 -3.90 -6.56 4.74
N VAL A 49 -3.77 -7.56 3.86
CA VAL A 49 -4.75 -8.63 3.69
C VAL A 49 -4.16 -9.90 4.29
N PHE A 50 -4.95 -10.57 5.11
CA PHE A 50 -4.54 -11.77 5.84
C PHE A 50 -5.45 -12.95 5.52
N ASP A 51 -4.87 -14.13 5.54
CA ASP A 51 -5.60 -15.39 5.70
C ASP A 51 -5.14 -15.98 7.03
N GLY A 52 -6.01 -15.86 8.05
CA GLY A 52 -5.58 -16.13 9.42
C GLY A 52 -4.50 -15.16 9.85
N GLU A 53 -3.35 -15.66 10.25
CA GLU A 53 -2.19 -14.83 10.64
C GLU A 53 -1.23 -14.56 9.48
N LYS A 54 -1.46 -15.17 8.33
CA LYS A 54 -0.57 -15.03 7.18
C LYS A 54 -0.91 -13.79 6.37
N CYS A 55 0.08 -12.91 6.21
CA CYS A 55 -0.06 -11.73 5.37
C CYS A 55 0.16 -12.11 3.90
N LEU A 56 -0.84 -11.85 3.07
CA LEU A 56 -0.82 -12.20 1.65
C LEU A 56 -0.46 -11.03 0.75
N GLY A 57 -0.60 -9.83 1.27
CA GLY A 57 -0.30 -8.60 0.55
C GLY A 57 -0.52 -7.39 1.43
N LEU A 58 0.09 -6.29 1.06
CA LEU A 58 -0.06 -5.03 1.79
C LEU A 58 0.10 -3.84 0.85
N SER A 59 -0.35 -2.69 1.33
CA SER A 59 -0.07 -1.41 0.69
C SER A 59 0.24 -0.37 1.75
N GLY A 60 1.29 0.39 1.53
CA GLY A 60 1.49 1.64 2.25
C GLY A 60 0.60 2.72 1.65
N PHE A 61 0.33 3.76 2.43
CA PHE A 61 -0.34 4.93 1.91
C PHE A 61 -0.01 6.16 2.72
N TRP A 62 -0.05 7.31 2.04
CA TRP A 62 0.22 8.62 2.61
C TRP A 62 -1.03 9.47 2.46
N ILE A 63 -1.33 10.29 3.46
CA ILE A 63 -2.38 11.30 3.37
C ILE A 63 -1.73 12.66 3.57
N GLY A 64 -1.93 13.56 2.64
CA GLY A 64 -1.36 14.90 2.69
C GLY A 64 -2.23 15.90 1.93
N THR A 65 -1.74 17.13 1.81
CA THR A 65 -2.45 18.19 1.11
C THR A 65 -1.48 18.96 0.23
N LYS A 66 -1.87 19.18 -1.02
CA LYS A 66 -1.12 19.98 -1.98
C LYS A 66 -2.04 21.04 -2.56
N LEU A 67 -1.49 22.21 -2.87
CA LEU A 67 -2.32 23.32 -3.37
C LEU A 67 -3.05 22.99 -4.66
N TRP A 68 -2.41 22.19 -5.55
CA TRP A 68 -2.99 21.93 -6.87
C TRP A 68 -4.12 20.90 -6.85
N CYS A 69 -4.16 20.00 -5.86
CA CYS A 69 -5.17 18.95 -5.83
C CYS A 69 -5.97 18.88 -4.52
N GLY A 70 -5.58 19.65 -3.50
CA GLY A 70 -6.20 19.54 -2.18
C GLY A 70 -5.71 18.32 -1.40
N LYS A 71 -6.58 17.75 -0.60
CA LYS A 71 -6.23 16.58 0.22
C LYS A 71 -6.18 15.33 -0.63
N TYR A 72 -5.11 14.55 -0.49
CA TYR A 72 -4.87 13.36 -1.30
C TYR A 72 -4.52 12.15 -0.43
N LEU A 73 -4.80 10.97 -0.97
CA LEU A 73 -4.23 9.70 -0.50
C LEU A 73 -3.38 9.14 -1.63
N GLU A 74 -2.12 8.86 -1.32
CA GLU A 74 -1.18 8.27 -2.28
C GLU A 74 -0.86 6.83 -1.86
N LEU A 75 -1.09 5.89 -2.78
CA LEU A 75 -0.68 4.51 -2.58
C LEU A 75 0.82 4.38 -2.77
N ASP A 76 1.45 3.59 -1.90
CA ASP A 76 2.89 3.36 -1.93
C ASP A 76 3.15 1.92 -1.50
N ASN A 77 4.18 1.30 -2.07
CA ASN A 77 4.61 -0.04 -1.67
C ASN A 77 3.51 -1.11 -1.80
N ILE A 78 2.64 -1.00 -2.82
CA ILE A 78 1.60 -2.02 -3.01
C ILE A 78 2.23 -3.32 -3.49
N VAL A 79 1.96 -4.40 -2.79
CA VAL A 79 2.51 -5.72 -3.10
C VAL A 79 1.53 -6.82 -2.74
N VAL A 80 1.40 -7.79 -3.64
CA VAL A 80 0.70 -9.05 -3.40
C VAL A 80 1.70 -10.16 -3.64
N LEU A 81 1.83 -11.08 -2.70
CA LEU A 81 2.74 -12.22 -2.86
C LEU A 81 2.38 -13.00 -4.12
N GLU A 82 3.39 -13.39 -4.90
CA GLU A 82 3.21 -14.00 -6.21
C GLU A 82 2.24 -15.18 -6.17
N LYS A 83 2.37 -16.04 -5.16
CA LYS A 83 1.52 -17.20 -4.99
C LYS A 83 0.03 -16.86 -4.88
N TYR A 84 -0.29 -15.65 -4.44
CA TYR A 84 -1.67 -15.23 -4.18
C TYR A 84 -2.17 -14.18 -5.17
N ARG A 85 -1.41 -13.90 -6.24
CA ARG A 85 -1.84 -12.99 -7.30
C ARG A 85 -3.04 -13.56 -8.04
N SER A 86 -3.84 -12.67 -8.64
CA SER A 86 -5.05 -13.02 -9.39
C SER A 86 -6.15 -13.65 -8.54
N LYS A 87 -6.12 -13.45 -7.22
CA LYS A 87 -7.14 -13.92 -6.28
C LYS A 87 -7.95 -12.78 -5.66
N GLY A 88 -7.88 -11.59 -6.28
CA GLY A 88 -8.66 -10.43 -5.82
C GLY A 88 -8.05 -9.69 -4.65
N ILE A 89 -6.83 -10.01 -4.21
CA ILE A 89 -6.20 -9.37 -3.05
C ILE A 89 -5.87 -7.91 -3.36
N GLY A 90 -5.32 -7.64 -4.55
CA GLY A 90 -5.05 -6.27 -4.98
C GLY A 90 -6.31 -5.41 -5.00
N LYS A 91 -7.42 -5.98 -5.47
CA LYS A 91 -8.70 -5.29 -5.49
C LYS A 91 -9.20 -4.99 -4.07
N LEU A 92 -9.04 -5.92 -3.13
CA LEU A 92 -9.39 -5.67 -1.73
C LEU A 92 -8.60 -4.49 -1.17
N LEU A 93 -7.30 -4.41 -1.47
CA LEU A 93 -6.46 -3.29 -1.04
C LEU A 93 -6.94 -1.98 -1.65
N PHE A 94 -7.20 -1.94 -2.96
CA PHE A 94 -7.68 -0.73 -3.62
C PHE A 94 -9.04 -0.28 -3.10
N ASP A 95 -9.96 -1.21 -2.91
CA ASP A 95 -11.31 -0.88 -2.41
C ASP A 95 -11.21 -0.29 -0.99
N PHE A 96 -10.36 -0.85 -0.14
CA PHE A 96 -10.13 -0.33 1.20
C PHE A 96 -9.56 1.10 1.15
N LEU A 97 -8.55 1.32 0.31
CA LEU A 97 -7.88 2.62 0.21
C LEU A 97 -8.78 3.68 -0.42
N HIS A 98 -9.61 3.29 -1.39
CA HIS A 98 -10.61 4.18 -1.97
C HIS A 98 -11.61 4.64 -0.91
N LYS A 99 -12.12 3.69 -0.13
CA LYS A 99 -13.03 4.01 0.98
C LYS A 99 -12.35 4.91 2.01
N LYS A 100 -11.09 4.60 2.35
CA LYS A 100 -10.31 5.40 3.30
C LYS A 100 -10.14 6.83 2.81
N ALA A 101 -9.86 7.01 1.52
CA ALA A 101 -9.74 8.34 0.92
C ALA A 101 -11.05 9.12 1.04
N LEU A 102 -12.18 8.48 0.75
CA LEU A 102 -13.48 9.12 0.88
C LEU A 102 -13.79 9.48 2.34
N GLU A 103 -13.51 8.58 3.28
CA GLU A 103 -13.73 8.84 4.71
C GLU A 103 -12.89 9.99 5.25
N ASN A 104 -11.74 10.26 4.64
CA ASN A 104 -10.84 11.34 5.04
C ASN A 104 -11.02 12.61 4.19
N ASP A 105 -12.09 12.69 3.41
CA ASP A 105 -12.39 13.84 2.55
C ASP A 105 -11.29 14.15 1.53
N CYS A 106 -10.59 13.12 1.07
CA CYS A 106 -9.58 13.29 0.02
C CYS A 106 -10.26 13.59 -1.32
N THR A 107 -9.66 14.49 -2.08
CA THR A 107 -10.14 14.86 -3.41
C THR A 107 -9.37 14.15 -4.52
N MET A 108 -8.30 13.43 -4.16
CA MET A 108 -7.47 12.71 -5.12
C MET A 108 -6.96 11.41 -4.50
N LEU A 109 -6.93 10.38 -5.32
CA LEU A 109 -6.27 9.10 -5.05
C LEU A 109 -5.20 8.91 -6.11
N SER A 110 -3.94 8.78 -5.70
CA SER A 110 -2.81 8.72 -6.63
C SER A 110 -1.88 7.55 -6.32
N LEU A 111 -1.05 7.22 -7.28
CA LEU A 111 0.04 6.26 -7.12
C LEU A 111 1.15 6.55 -8.12
N ASP A 112 2.35 6.09 -7.80
CA ASP A 112 3.48 6.11 -8.71
C ASP A 112 3.79 4.69 -9.17
N SER A 113 4.18 4.58 -10.44
CA SER A 113 4.59 3.30 -11.03
C SER A 113 5.62 3.56 -12.12
N TYR A 114 6.57 2.65 -12.27
CA TYR A 114 7.54 2.75 -13.37
C TYR A 114 6.84 2.65 -14.71
N THR A 115 7.23 3.50 -15.66
CA THR A 115 6.59 3.55 -16.99
C THR A 115 6.73 2.25 -17.78
N HIS A 116 7.75 1.44 -17.50
CA HIS A 116 7.97 0.16 -18.16
C HIS A 116 7.26 -1.02 -17.50
N ASN A 117 6.56 -0.82 -16.39
CA ASN A 117 5.83 -1.90 -15.71
C ASN A 117 4.41 -2.01 -16.26
N PHE A 118 4.28 -2.63 -17.44
CA PHE A 118 3.02 -2.69 -18.19
C PHE A 118 1.93 -3.50 -17.49
N LYS A 119 2.30 -4.58 -16.80
CA LYS A 119 1.31 -5.38 -16.04
C LYS A 119 0.69 -4.57 -14.91
N ALA A 120 1.51 -3.84 -14.17
CA ALA A 120 1.02 -2.96 -13.11
C ALA A 120 0.15 -1.85 -13.67
N HIS A 121 0.55 -1.22 -14.78
CA HIS A 121 -0.24 -0.17 -15.43
C HIS A 121 -1.61 -0.68 -15.87
N LYS A 122 -1.68 -1.89 -16.45
CA LYS A 122 -2.95 -2.47 -16.85
C LYS A 122 -3.85 -2.68 -15.63
N PHE A 123 -3.30 -3.21 -14.54
CA PHE A 123 -4.05 -3.42 -13.30
C PHE A 123 -4.58 -2.08 -12.77
N PHE A 124 -3.72 -1.07 -12.66
CA PHE A 124 -4.11 0.24 -12.15
C PHE A 124 -5.16 0.90 -13.03
N TYR A 125 -5.01 0.82 -14.35
CA TYR A 125 -6.00 1.34 -15.29
C TYR A 125 -7.36 0.69 -15.06
N ASN A 126 -7.39 -0.63 -14.86
CA ASN A 126 -8.63 -1.37 -14.61
C ASN A 126 -9.28 -0.99 -13.28
N GLN A 127 -8.53 -0.38 -12.34
CA GLN A 127 -9.07 0.14 -11.08
C GLN A 127 -9.48 1.62 -11.20
N GLY A 128 -9.43 2.22 -12.38
CA GLY A 128 -9.89 3.58 -12.63
C GLY A 128 -8.80 4.65 -12.59
N PHE A 129 -7.53 4.27 -12.47
CA PHE A 129 -6.43 5.23 -12.54
C PHE A 129 -6.10 5.59 -13.98
N SER A 130 -5.67 6.83 -14.20
CA SER A 130 -5.13 7.28 -15.48
C SER A 130 -3.74 7.87 -15.28
N PRO A 131 -2.87 7.78 -16.29
CA PRO A 131 -1.52 8.35 -16.21
C PRO A 131 -1.53 9.86 -16.02
#